data_c2cfc91aa515e0af26a8299362ae09eb
#
_entry.id   c2cfc91aa515e0af26a8299362ae09eb
#
_cell.length_a   1.000
_cell.length_b   1.000
_cell.length_c   1.000
_cell.angle_alpha   90.00
_cell.angle_beta   90.00
_cell.angle_gamma   90.00
#
_symmetry.space_group_name_H-M   'P 1'
#
loop_
_entity.id
_entity.type
_entity.pdbx_description
1 polymer ?
#
loop_
_entity_poly.entity_id
_entity_poly.type
_entity_poly.pdbx_seq_one_letter_code
_entity_poly.pdbx_strand_id
1 'polypeptide(L)'
;MPQDSLHMTALEITHSLTAPEIDNLVEQSRSGIASITDYTYSHRARIVKPSLSYDAQAFALSFLPAAGEPCTVDPSRKPGDDDFTYHHLRRDLYALTSATGVKVASRYVVPSAHLTVGRFIKTCDTETADGKVDHARMQEIVKTVDEINAWLKAEFWPVESKGIKAGGEWIVGEGKGLDNRKGALWYCSIAPFVRCFISLTSSLSRYGSGGETIRLGKGF
;
A
#
# COMPACT_ATOMS: atom_id res chain seq x y z
N MET A 1 -12.39 -7.32 0.66
CA MET A 1 -11.20 -8.11 0.31
C MET A 1 -10.79 -9.03 1.45
N PRO A 2 -10.21 -10.24 1.22
CA PRO A 2 -9.67 -11.08 2.27
C PRO A 2 -8.54 -10.34 3.02
N GLN A 3 -8.47 -10.51 4.34
CA GLN A 3 -7.46 -9.83 5.16
C GLN A 3 -6.02 -10.17 4.73
N ASP A 4 -5.79 -11.43 4.35
CA ASP A 4 -4.48 -11.92 3.90
C ASP A 4 -4.02 -11.30 2.58
N SER A 5 -4.93 -10.63 1.87
CA SER A 5 -4.65 -9.97 0.60
C SER A 5 -4.41 -8.47 0.75
N LEU A 6 -4.58 -7.93 1.97
CA LEU A 6 -4.34 -6.52 2.23
C LEU A 6 -2.85 -6.21 2.13
N HIS A 7 -2.52 -5.23 1.31
CA HIS A 7 -1.16 -4.76 1.15
C HIS A 7 -1.14 -3.29 0.75
N MET A 8 -0.03 -2.63 1.03
CA MET A 8 0.27 -1.29 0.54
C MET A 8 1.39 -1.39 -0.49
N THR A 9 1.15 -0.91 -1.69
CA THR A 9 2.16 -0.87 -2.74
C THR A 9 3.08 0.33 -2.52
N ALA A 10 4.34 0.07 -2.19
CA ALA A 10 5.35 1.12 -2.08
C ALA A 10 5.85 1.55 -3.46
N LEU A 11 6.10 0.60 -4.36
CA LEU A 11 6.56 0.85 -5.72
C LEU A 11 5.97 -0.18 -6.67
N GLU A 12 5.32 0.26 -7.74
CA GLU A 12 4.96 -0.59 -8.88
C GLU A 12 6.09 -0.52 -9.90
N ILE A 13 6.76 -1.64 -10.13
CA ILE A 13 7.90 -1.69 -11.06
C ILE A 13 7.37 -1.67 -12.49
N THR A 14 6.40 -2.53 -12.78
CA THR A 14 5.78 -2.62 -14.11
C THR A 14 4.43 -3.32 -14.06
N HIS A 15 3.67 -3.19 -15.14
CA HIS A 15 2.40 -3.88 -15.36
C HIS A 15 2.24 -4.24 -16.84
N SER A 16 1.26 -5.07 -17.15
CA SER A 16 0.86 -5.41 -18.52
C SER A 16 1.97 -6.08 -19.35
N LEU A 17 2.81 -6.88 -18.71
CA LEU A 17 3.82 -7.70 -19.35
C LEU A 17 3.43 -9.17 -19.30
N THR A 18 4.05 -9.98 -20.17
CA THR A 18 3.93 -11.43 -20.14
C THR A 18 4.74 -12.05 -19.00
N ALA A 19 4.42 -13.27 -18.60
CA ALA A 19 5.17 -13.95 -17.54
C ALA A 19 6.69 -14.08 -17.84
N PRO A 20 7.15 -14.44 -19.06
CA PRO A 20 8.57 -14.47 -19.38
C PRO A 20 9.26 -13.10 -19.26
N GLU A 21 8.58 -12.01 -19.65
CA GLU A 21 9.13 -10.65 -19.51
C GLU A 21 9.31 -10.27 -18.04
N ILE A 22 8.34 -10.62 -17.19
CA ILE A 22 8.44 -10.42 -15.74
C ILE A 22 9.58 -11.26 -15.15
N ASP A 23 9.72 -12.53 -15.55
CA ASP A 23 10.80 -13.39 -15.07
C ASP A 23 12.18 -12.81 -15.43
N ASN A 24 12.35 -12.25 -16.63
CA ASN A 24 13.57 -11.54 -17.04
C ASN A 24 13.84 -10.32 -16.16
N LEU A 25 12.83 -9.51 -15.84
CA LEU A 25 13.00 -8.35 -14.95
C LEU A 25 13.38 -8.77 -13.53
N VAL A 26 12.79 -9.85 -13.03
CA VAL A 26 13.15 -10.41 -11.72
C VAL A 26 14.59 -10.89 -11.71
N GLU A 27 15.04 -11.60 -12.75
CA GLU A 27 16.42 -12.06 -12.86
C GLU A 27 17.39 -10.88 -12.93
N GLN A 28 17.07 -9.86 -13.73
CA GLN A 28 17.84 -8.62 -13.80
C GLN A 28 17.98 -7.91 -12.45
N SER A 29 16.90 -7.89 -11.65
CA SER A 29 16.91 -7.25 -10.32
C SER A 29 17.47 -8.13 -9.20
N ARG A 30 17.73 -9.42 -9.44
CA ARG A 30 18.03 -10.44 -8.43
C ARG A 30 19.11 -10.01 -7.43
N SER A 31 20.21 -9.44 -7.91
CA SER A 31 21.32 -9.00 -7.05
C SER A 31 20.95 -7.83 -6.12
N GLY A 32 19.95 -7.03 -6.50
CA GLY A 32 19.49 -5.86 -5.72
C GLY A 32 18.29 -6.13 -4.83
N ILE A 33 17.59 -7.27 -5.00
CA ILE A 33 16.31 -7.52 -4.31
C ILE A 33 16.49 -7.46 -2.79
N ALA A 34 17.54 -8.07 -2.23
CA ALA A 34 17.78 -8.02 -0.78
C ALA A 34 17.95 -6.60 -0.26
N SER A 35 18.74 -5.76 -0.95
CA SER A 35 18.93 -4.35 -0.58
C SER A 35 17.66 -3.54 -0.67
N ILE A 36 16.79 -3.86 -1.63
CA ILE A 36 15.49 -3.20 -1.81
C ILE A 36 14.52 -3.64 -0.71
N THR A 37 14.38 -4.94 -0.47
CA THR A 37 13.40 -5.48 0.50
C THR A 37 13.79 -5.20 1.94
N ASP A 38 15.08 -5.15 2.25
CA ASP A 38 15.60 -4.88 3.58
C ASP A 38 15.75 -3.38 3.89
N TYR A 39 15.55 -2.50 2.90
CA TYR A 39 15.79 -1.06 3.01
C TYR A 39 15.07 -0.42 4.20
N THR A 40 13.85 -0.86 4.48
CA THR A 40 13.03 -0.34 5.57
C THR A 40 13.52 -0.70 6.98
N TYR A 41 14.43 -1.65 7.13
CA TYR A 41 15.03 -1.94 8.44
C TYR A 41 15.86 -0.78 8.99
N SER A 42 16.48 0.00 8.12
CA SER A 42 17.28 1.19 8.47
C SER A 42 16.61 2.52 8.09
N HIS A 43 15.56 2.49 7.26
CA HIS A 43 14.90 3.67 6.72
C HIS A 43 13.39 3.56 6.92
N ARG A 44 12.95 3.73 8.16
CA ARG A 44 11.56 3.56 8.56
C ARG A 44 10.77 4.84 8.39
N ALA A 45 9.77 4.80 7.53
CA ALA A 45 8.82 5.89 7.37
C ALA A 45 7.58 5.64 8.25
N ARG A 46 7.16 6.63 9.01
CA ARG A 46 5.92 6.57 9.79
C ARG A 46 4.79 7.25 9.04
N ILE A 47 3.63 6.61 9.04
CA ILE A 47 2.38 7.11 8.46
C ILE A 47 1.29 7.09 9.51
N VAL A 48 0.42 8.10 9.47
CA VAL A 48 -0.59 8.40 10.49
C VAL A 48 -1.90 8.86 9.85
N LYS A 49 -2.88 9.18 10.67
CA LYS A 49 -4.16 9.77 10.26
C LYS A 49 -4.90 8.91 9.23
N PRO A 50 -5.24 7.66 9.59
CA PRO A 50 -6.01 6.80 8.70
C PRO A 50 -7.31 7.47 8.28
N SER A 51 -7.62 7.38 6.98
CA SER A 51 -8.89 7.85 6.42
C SER A 51 -9.33 6.94 5.29
N LEU A 52 -10.63 6.71 5.16
CA LEU A 52 -11.21 5.97 4.05
C LEU A 52 -11.33 6.89 2.85
N SER A 53 -10.67 6.52 1.76
CA SER A 53 -10.78 7.17 0.46
C SER A 53 -11.46 6.25 -0.54
N TYR A 54 -12.01 6.81 -1.60
CA TYR A 54 -12.64 6.04 -2.67
C TYR A 54 -12.45 6.71 -4.02
N ASP A 55 -12.55 5.93 -5.07
CA ASP A 55 -12.66 6.36 -6.45
C ASP A 55 -13.81 5.61 -7.13
N ALA A 56 -13.91 5.66 -8.46
CA ALA A 56 -14.94 4.97 -9.22
C ALA A 56 -14.85 3.43 -9.19
N GLN A 57 -13.82 2.85 -8.58
CA GLN A 57 -13.54 1.42 -8.63
C GLN A 57 -13.40 0.76 -7.25
N ALA A 58 -12.93 1.52 -6.24
CA ALA A 58 -12.49 0.93 -5.00
C ALA A 58 -12.60 1.86 -3.79
N PHE A 59 -12.61 1.24 -2.61
CA PHE A 59 -12.31 1.87 -1.34
C PHE A 59 -10.87 1.55 -0.92
N ALA A 60 -10.20 2.53 -0.34
CA ALA A 60 -8.87 2.35 0.23
C ALA A 60 -8.74 3.04 1.59
N LEU A 61 -8.09 2.38 2.54
CA LEU A 61 -7.62 3.02 3.76
C LEU A 61 -6.30 3.73 3.45
N SER A 62 -6.32 5.04 3.52
CA SER A 62 -5.20 5.92 3.20
C SER A 62 -4.60 6.53 4.45
N PHE A 63 -3.31 6.84 4.40
CA PHE A 63 -2.56 7.46 5.49
C PHE A 63 -1.78 8.66 4.98
N LEU A 64 -1.42 9.56 5.89
CA LEU A 64 -0.52 10.67 5.65
C LEU A 64 0.86 10.38 6.24
N PRO A 65 1.95 10.92 5.66
CA PRO A 65 3.24 10.92 6.34
C PRO A 65 3.14 11.63 7.68
N ALA A 66 3.76 11.07 8.68
CA ALA A 66 3.84 11.72 9.99
C ALA A 66 4.63 13.04 9.90
N ALA A 67 4.33 13.96 10.79
CA ALA A 67 4.95 15.28 10.87
C ALA A 67 5.38 15.61 12.32
N GLY A 68 5.94 14.61 13.00
CA GLY A 68 6.39 14.75 14.38
C GLY A 68 5.29 14.58 15.43
N GLU A 69 4.13 14.05 15.06
CA GLU A 69 3.10 13.69 16.03
C GLU A 69 3.61 12.62 17.01
N PRO A 70 3.06 12.58 18.26
CA PRO A 70 3.41 11.54 19.24
C PRO A 70 3.32 10.13 18.65
N CYS A 71 4.22 9.24 19.05
CA CYS A 71 4.26 7.85 18.58
C CYS A 71 3.85 6.93 19.74
N THR A 72 2.95 5.99 19.49
CA THR A 72 2.53 4.98 20.49
C THR A 72 3.21 3.63 20.31
N VAL A 73 3.64 3.31 19.08
CA VAL A 73 4.28 2.03 18.75
C VAL A 73 5.72 2.01 19.26
N ASP A 74 6.45 3.10 19.08
CA ASP A 74 7.84 3.26 19.54
C ASP A 74 8.00 4.57 20.33
N PRO A 75 7.87 4.54 21.67
CA PRO A 75 7.99 5.74 22.51
C PRO A 75 9.39 6.39 22.47
N SER A 76 10.43 5.67 22.01
CA SER A 76 11.78 6.21 21.87
C SER A 76 11.95 7.09 20.63
N ARG A 77 11.00 7.04 19.69
CA ARG A 77 11.01 7.80 18.45
C ARG A 77 10.90 9.30 18.72
N LYS A 78 11.73 10.07 18.06
CA LYS A 78 11.79 11.54 18.16
C LYS A 78 11.15 12.20 16.95
N PRO A 79 10.65 13.45 17.07
CA PRO A 79 10.08 14.18 15.93
C PRO A 79 10.98 14.22 14.69
N GLY A 80 12.31 14.35 14.84
CA GLY A 80 13.25 14.34 13.73
C GLY A 80 13.35 13.01 12.97
N ASP A 81 12.89 11.91 13.58
CA ASP A 81 12.84 10.61 12.88
C ASP A 81 11.76 10.59 11.78
N ASP A 82 10.82 11.55 11.79
CA ASP A 82 9.77 11.71 10.79
C ASP A 82 10.22 12.58 9.59
N ASP A 83 11.44 13.12 9.61
CA ASP A 83 12.03 13.81 8.45
C ASP A 83 12.20 12.86 7.26
N PHE A 84 12.41 11.56 7.52
CA PHE A 84 12.35 10.51 6.52
C PHE A 84 10.91 10.03 6.33
N THR A 85 10.23 10.60 5.34
CA THR A 85 8.82 10.32 5.06
C THR A 85 8.62 9.13 4.12
N TYR A 86 7.39 8.68 3.99
CA TYR A 86 6.99 7.66 3.00
C TYR A 86 7.31 8.07 1.55
N HIS A 87 7.37 9.38 1.25
CA HIS A 87 7.79 9.87 -0.07
C HIS A 87 9.28 9.68 -0.30
N HIS A 88 10.11 9.89 0.73
CA HIS A 88 11.54 9.59 0.67
C HIS A 88 11.77 8.10 0.46
N LEU A 89 11.06 7.25 1.20
CA LEU A 89 11.12 5.80 1.01
C LEU A 89 10.83 5.40 -0.44
N ARG A 90 9.75 5.91 -1.04
CA ARG A 90 9.38 5.60 -2.43
C ARG A 90 10.41 6.10 -3.44
N ARG A 91 10.96 7.30 -3.24
CA ARG A 91 12.05 7.85 -4.06
C ARG A 91 13.26 6.93 -4.03
N ASP A 92 13.64 6.47 -2.84
CA ASP A 92 14.85 5.67 -2.65
C ASP A 92 14.65 4.24 -3.19
N LEU A 93 13.48 3.65 -3.01
CA LEU A 93 13.12 2.37 -3.64
C LEU A 93 13.14 2.45 -5.16
N TYR A 94 12.69 3.57 -5.74
CA TYR A 94 12.80 3.83 -7.17
C TYR A 94 14.26 3.86 -7.63
N ALA A 95 15.12 4.58 -6.89
CA ALA A 95 16.55 4.68 -7.20
C ALA A 95 17.25 3.32 -7.08
N LEU A 96 17.02 2.58 -6.01
CA LEU A 96 17.58 1.24 -5.78
C LEU A 96 17.14 0.25 -6.87
N THR A 97 15.86 0.25 -7.23
CA THR A 97 15.35 -0.62 -8.29
C THR A 97 15.96 -0.24 -9.65
N SER A 98 16.00 1.05 -9.96
CA SER A 98 16.61 1.52 -11.23
C SER A 98 18.09 1.22 -11.32
N ALA A 99 18.82 1.21 -10.20
CA ALA A 99 20.26 0.87 -10.15
C ALA A 99 20.54 -0.59 -10.54
N THR A 100 19.54 -1.48 -10.46
CA THR A 100 19.66 -2.86 -10.98
C THR A 100 19.58 -2.94 -12.52
N GLY A 101 19.36 -1.83 -13.20
CA GLY A 101 19.12 -1.75 -14.65
C GLY A 101 17.66 -1.93 -15.05
N VAL A 102 16.77 -2.26 -14.09
CA VAL A 102 15.33 -2.40 -14.37
C VAL A 102 14.72 -1.02 -14.59
N LYS A 103 14.03 -0.86 -15.72
CA LYS A 103 13.25 0.35 -16.00
C LYS A 103 11.93 0.30 -15.23
N VAL A 104 11.78 1.13 -14.20
CA VAL A 104 10.53 1.30 -13.49
C VAL A 104 9.55 2.07 -14.36
N ALA A 105 8.44 1.42 -14.76
CA ALA A 105 7.46 1.98 -15.68
C ALA A 105 6.56 3.01 -15.00
N SER A 106 6.25 2.82 -13.73
CA SER A 106 5.36 3.69 -12.99
C SER A 106 6.06 4.33 -11.80
N ARG A 107 6.30 5.65 -11.89
CA ARG A 107 6.40 6.45 -10.67
C ARG A 107 5.02 6.53 -10.07
N TYR A 108 4.79 5.79 -9.01
CA TYR A 108 3.54 5.88 -8.29
C TYR A 108 3.35 7.32 -7.76
N VAL A 109 2.55 8.10 -8.48
CA VAL A 109 2.45 9.56 -8.28
C VAL A 109 1.42 9.90 -7.20
N VAL A 110 0.53 8.95 -6.86
CA VAL A 110 -0.46 9.19 -5.80
C VAL A 110 0.25 9.40 -4.47
N PRO A 111 0.11 10.57 -3.84
CA PRO A 111 0.89 10.92 -2.65
C PRO A 111 0.53 10.09 -1.42
N SER A 112 -0.62 9.44 -1.39
CA SER A 112 -1.09 8.67 -0.23
C SER A 112 -0.49 7.27 -0.16
N ALA A 113 -0.12 6.86 1.04
CA ALA A 113 0.03 5.46 1.39
C ALA A 113 -1.37 4.86 1.54
N HIS A 114 -1.73 3.82 0.77
CA HIS A 114 -3.08 3.28 0.81
C HIS A 114 -3.13 1.75 0.71
N LEU A 115 -4.11 1.18 1.40
CA LEU A 115 -4.51 -0.21 1.27
C LEU A 115 -5.89 -0.27 0.63
N THR A 116 -6.03 -0.93 -0.51
CA THR A 116 -7.36 -1.20 -1.07
C THR A 116 -8.09 -2.20 -0.18
N VAL A 117 -9.23 -1.80 0.37
CA VAL A 117 -10.03 -2.63 1.29
C VAL A 117 -11.25 -3.25 0.63
N GLY A 118 -11.74 -2.66 -0.47
CA GLY A 118 -12.90 -3.16 -1.22
C GLY A 118 -12.93 -2.65 -2.65
N ARG A 119 -13.72 -3.29 -3.49
CA ARG A 119 -13.98 -2.85 -4.87
C ARG A 119 -15.46 -2.88 -5.14
N PHE A 120 -15.92 -1.91 -5.92
CA PHE A 120 -17.29 -1.89 -6.39
C PHE A 120 -17.54 -3.00 -7.41
N ILE A 121 -18.69 -3.65 -7.28
CA ILE A 121 -19.29 -4.47 -8.33
C ILE A 121 -20.27 -3.57 -9.06
N LYS A 122 -19.86 -2.98 -10.17
CA LYS A 122 -20.56 -1.88 -10.85
C LYS A 122 -22.07 -2.04 -10.92
N THR A 123 -22.54 -3.15 -11.43
CA THR A 123 -23.99 -3.39 -11.61
C THR A 123 -24.76 -3.55 -10.32
N CYS A 124 -24.11 -3.93 -9.21
CA CYS A 124 -24.78 -4.17 -7.93
C CYS A 124 -24.69 -2.98 -6.98
N ASP A 125 -23.58 -2.26 -7.03
CA ASP A 125 -23.25 -1.27 -6.00
C ASP A 125 -23.59 0.16 -6.41
N THR A 126 -23.47 0.50 -7.71
CA THR A 126 -23.51 1.89 -8.17
C THR A 126 -24.41 2.15 -9.38
N GLU A 127 -24.99 1.11 -9.97
CA GLU A 127 -25.79 1.23 -11.19
C GLU A 127 -27.23 0.70 -10.96
N THR A 128 -28.18 1.34 -11.61
CA THR A 128 -29.57 0.87 -11.74
C THR A 128 -29.65 -0.28 -12.75
N ALA A 129 -30.77 -0.98 -12.80
CA ALA A 129 -30.99 -2.11 -13.71
C ALA A 129 -30.86 -1.75 -15.22
N ASP A 130 -31.02 -0.48 -15.56
CA ASP A 130 -30.85 0.06 -16.91
C ASP A 130 -29.41 0.58 -17.19
N GLY A 131 -28.47 0.30 -16.28
CA GLY A 131 -27.05 0.63 -16.44
C GLY A 131 -26.70 2.11 -16.21
N LYS A 132 -27.58 2.87 -15.59
CA LYS A 132 -27.33 4.26 -15.22
C LYS A 132 -26.80 4.35 -13.78
N VAL A 133 -26.07 5.42 -13.49
CA VAL A 133 -25.62 5.71 -12.13
C VAL A 133 -26.80 5.87 -11.19
N ASP A 134 -26.81 5.11 -10.10
CA ASP A 134 -27.80 5.26 -9.03
C ASP A 134 -27.32 6.36 -8.06
N HIS A 135 -27.81 7.57 -8.28
CA HIS A 135 -27.41 8.72 -7.47
C HIS A 135 -27.78 8.59 -5.99
N ALA A 136 -28.90 7.91 -5.66
CA ALA A 136 -29.31 7.74 -4.29
C ALA A 136 -28.35 6.81 -3.53
N ARG A 137 -27.96 5.68 -4.15
CA ARG A 137 -26.93 4.78 -3.60
C ARG A 137 -25.57 5.45 -3.49
N MET A 138 -25.18 6.24 -4.48
CA MET A 138 -23.91 6.98 -4.42
C MET A 138 -23.90 7.98 -3.25
N GLN A 139 -25.00 8.69 -3.01
CA GLN A 139 -25.13 9.61 -1.86
C GLN A 139 -25.04 8.85 -0.52
N GLU A 140 -25.67 7.69 -0.41
CA GLU A 140 -25.59 6.84 0.78
C GLU A 140 -24.16 6.33 1.04
N ILE A 141 -23.45 5.90 -0.02
CA ILE A 141 -22.05 5.49 0.06
C ILE A 141 -21.16 6.66 0.56
N VAL A 142 -21.31 7.84 -0.02
CA VAL A 142 -20.54 9.04 0.38
C VAL A 142 -20.81 9.37 1.85
N LYS A 143 -22.09 9.41 2.25
CA LYS A 143 -22.47 9.65 3.65
C LYS A 143 -21.83 8.63 4.61
N THR A 144 -21.87 7.35 4.25
CA THR A 144 -21.27 6.28 5.07
C THR A 144 -19.74 6.47 5.17
N VAL A 145 -19.07 6.85 4.08
CA VAL A 145 -17.64 7.15 4.11
C VAL A 145 -17.33 8.34 5.02
N ASP A 146 -18.15 9.38 4.97
CA ASP A 146 -17.98 10.56 5.84
C ASP A 146 -18.16 10.21 7.33
N GLU A 147 -19.14 9.37 7.65
CA GLU A 147 -19.37 8.86 9.01
C GLU A 147 -18.18 8.01 9.51
N ILE A 148 -17.66 7.12 8.66
CA ILE A 148 -16.46 6.32 8.97
C ILE A 148 -15.25 7.24 9.17
N ASN A 149 -15.05 8.25 8.34
CA ASN A 149 -13.94 9.18 8.47
C ASN A 149 -14.04 10.05 9.72
N ALA A 150 -15.24 10.47 10.10
CA ALA A 150 -15.47 11.16 11.35
C ALA A 150 -15.09 10.28 12.56
N TRP A 151 -15.47 9.01 12.53
CA TRP A 151 -15.08 8.03 13.55
C TRP A 151 -13.57 7.76 13.56
N LEU A 152 -12.94 7.51 12.39
CA LEU A 152 -11.50 7.31 12.29
C LEU A 152 -10.73 8.51 12.86
N LYS A 153 -11.18 9.72 12.56
CA LYS A 153 -10.56 10.95 13.07
C LYS A 153 -10.70 11.06 14.59
N ALA A 154 -11.87 10.80 15.13
CA ALA A 154 -12.13 10.89 16.58
C ALA A 154 -11.33 9.85 17.38
N GLU A 155 -11.16 8.63 16.83
CA GLU A 155 -10.58 7.50 17.53
C GLU A 155 -9.07 7.34 17.33
N PHE A 156 -8.57 7.63 16.11
CA PHE A 156 -7.24 7.21 15.68
C PHE A 156 -6.30 8.35 15.28
N TRP A 157 -6.80 9.58 15.11
CA TRP A 157 -5.91 10.67 14.78
C TRP A 157 -5.19 11.19 16.03
N PRO A 158 -3.97 11.73 15.87
CA PRO A 158 -3.21 12.27 17.00
C PRO A 158 -3.98 13.37 17.72
N VAL A 159 -3.98 13.31 19.05
CA VAL A 159 -4.52 14.37 19.90
C VAL A 159 -3.40 14.80 20.86
N GLU A 160 -3.07 16.08 20.92
CA GLU A 160 -1.97 16.62 21.74
C GLU A 160 -1.97 16.12 23.17
N SER A 161 -3.13 16.00 23.80
CA SER A 161 -3.26 15.56 25.18
C SER A 161 -3.29 14.05 25.40
N LYS A 162 -3.52 13.24 24.34
CA LYS A 162 -3.74 11.80 24.45
C LYS A 162 -2.79 10.95 23.61
N GLY A 163 -2.00 11.58 22.73
CA GLY A 163 -1.14 10.86 21.79
C GLY A 163 -1.93 10.19 20.67
N ILE A 164 -1.43 9.08 20.19
CA ILE A 164 -2.05 8.24 19.12
C ILE A 164 -2.51 6.93 19.75
N LYS A 165 -3.73 6.53 19.44
CA LYS A 165 -4.26 5.21 19.79
C LYS A 165 -3.62 4.12 18.91
N ALA A 166 -3.41 2.95 19.46
CA ALA A 166 -2.96 1.78 18.69
C ALA A 166 -3.83 1.54 17.45
N GLY A 167 -3.20 1.41 16.30
CA GLY A 167 -3.87 1.35 14.99
C GLY A 167 -4.01 2.71 14.28
N GLY A 168 -3.72 3.82 14.94
CA GLY A 168 -3.71 5.16 14.33
C GLY A 168 -2.44 5.52 13.59
N GLU A 169 -1.41 4.69 13.71
CA GLU A 169 -0.12 4.84 13.05
C GLU A 169 0.40 3.51 12.50
N TRP A 170 1.27 3.61 11.52
CA TRP A 170 2.01 2.48 10.99
C TRP A 170 3.46 2.89 10.70
N ILE A 171 4.41 2.22 11.33
CA ILE A 171 5.84 2.36 11.04
C ILE A 171 6.20 1.31 9.98
N VAL A 172 6.46 1.80 8.79
CA VAL A 172 6.74 0.98 7.62
C VAL A 172 8.05 0.21 7.82
N GLY A 173 7.99 -1.11 7.73
CA GLY A 173 9.15 -1.99 7.88
C GLY A 173 9.52 -2.34 9.32
N GLU A 174 8.70 -1.99 10.31
CA GLU A 174 8.97 -2.33 11.72
C GLU A 174 8.92 -3.83 11.98
N GLY A 175 7.87 -4.50 11.48
CA GLY A 175 7.69 -5.95 11.71
C GLY A 175 8.52 -6.81 10.78
N LYS A 176 8.70 -6.40 9.52
CA LYS A 176 9.48 -7.08 8.49
C LYS A 176 9.81 -6.13 7.35
N GLY A 177 10.75 -6.53 6.48
CA GLY A 177 11.07 -5.80 5.25
C GLY A 177 9.92 -5.76 4.24
N LEU A 178 10.23 -5.32 3.03
CA LEU A 178 9.28 -5.25 1.93
C LEU A 178 9.16 -6.60 1.23
N ASP A 179 7.99 -6.90 0.69
CA ASP A 179 7.79 -8.01 -0.22
C ASP A 179 8.02 -7.56 -1.67
N ASN A 180 8.87 -8.26 -2.40
CA ASN A 180 8.91 -8.16 -3.85
C ASN A 180 7.97 -9.20 -4.44
N ARG A 181 6.94 -8.78 -5.17
CA ARG A 181 5.89 -9.65 -5.68
C ARG A 181 5.80 -9.58 -7.20
N LYS A 182 5.65 -10.75 -7.81
CA LYS A 182 5.34 -10.92 -9.24
C LYS A 182 4.09 -11.77 -9.41
N GLY A 183 3.40 -11.61 -10.51
CA GLY A 183 2.29 -12.48 -10.89
C GLY A 183 1.02 -11.73 -11.23
N ALA A 184 -0.03 -12.49 -11.55
CA ALA A 184 -1.36 -11.93 -11.77
C ALA A 184 -1.88 -11.37 -10.45
N LEU A 185 -2.23 -10.10 -10.45
CA LEU A 185 -3.04 -9.57 -9.37
C LEU A 185 -4.45 -10.13 -9.49
N TRP A 186 -5.10 -10.32 -8.37
CA TRP A 186 -6.42 -10.90 -8.17
C TRP A 186 -7.56 -10.24 -8.96
N TYR A 187 -7.27 -9.25 -9.78
CA TYR A 187 -8.24 -8.58 -10.66
C TYR A 187 -8.21 -9.07 -12.10
N CYS A 188 -7.27 -9.93 -12.45
CA CYS A 188 -7.08 -10.37 -13.82
C CYS A 188 -7.30 -11.88 -13.98
N SER A 189 -8.52 -12.33 -13.71
CA SER A 189 -8.93 -13.68 -14.12
C SER A 189 -9.04 -13.86 -15.64
N ILE A 190 -8.88 -12.79 -16.42
CA ILE A 190 -9.19 -12.80 -17.87
C ILE A 190 -8.03 -12.27 -18.75
N ALA A 191 -6.93 -11.77 -18.19
CA ALA A 191 -5.84 -11.24 -19.01
C ALA A 191 -4.50 -11.95 -18.75
N PRO A 192 -3.72 -12.26 -19.83
CA PRO A 192 -2.41 -12.91 -19.70
C PRO A 192 -1.32 -11.98 -19.16
N PHE A 193 -1.67 -10.83 -18.60
CA PHE A 193 -0.72 -9.82 -18.17
C PHE A 193 -0.42 -9.91 -16.67
N VAL A 194 0.86 -9.85 -16.34
CA VAL A 194 1.41 -9.98 -15.01
C VAL A 194 1.98 -8.63 -14.55
N ARG A 195 2.03 -8.41 -13.24
CA ARG A 195 2.65 -7.21 -12.63
C ARG A 195 3.83 -7.60 -11.75
N CYS A 196 4.77 -6.68 -11.60
CA CYS A 196 5.83 -6.77 -10.62
C CYS A 196 5.82 -5.50 -9.76
N PHE A 197 5.82 -5.66 -8.44
CA PHE A 197 5.77 -4.53 -7.52
C PHE A 197 6.41 -4.84 -6.17
N ILE A 198 6.82 -3.80 -5.47
CA ILE A 198 7.32 -3.86 -4.10
C ILE A 198 6.20 -3.40 -3.17
N SER A 199 5.85 -4.22 -2.22
CA SER A 199 4.73 -3.96 -1.32
C SER A 199 5.07 -4.19 0.14
N LEU A 200 4.24 -3.60 0.98
CA LEU A 200 4.18 -3.82 2.41
C LEU A 200 2.96 -4.69 2.68
N THR A 201 3.16 -5.81 3.34
CA THR A 201 2.07 -6.62 3.84
C THR A 201 1.98 -6.48 5.35
N SER A 202 0.76 -6.43 5.89
CA SER A 202 0.57 -6.53 7.33
C SER A 202 1.06 -7.90 7.81
N SER A 203 1.53 -8.00 9.04
CA SER A 203 2.01 -9.24 9.66
C SER A 203 1.00 -10.41 9.64
N LEU A 204 -0.24 -10.15 9.26
CA LEU A 204 -1.33 -11.12 9.16
C LEU A 204 -1.43 -11.81 7.79
N SER A 205 -0.68 -11.35 6.78
CA SER A 205 -0.81 -11.86 5.41
C SER A 205 0.08 -13.08 5.17
N ARG A 206 -0.42 -14.28 5.43
CA ARG A 206 0.29 -15.52 5.08
C ARG A 206 -0.17 -16.19 3.79
N TYR A 207 -1.36 -15.87 3.25
CA TYR A 207 -1.90 -16.56 2.06
C TYR A 207 -2.80 -15.65 1.23
N GLY A 208 -2.76 -15.81 -0.11
CA GLY A 208 -3.94 -15.55 -0.93
C GLY A 208 -3.90 -14.51 -2.04
N SER A 209 -2.76 -14.00 -2.47
CA SER A 209 -2.70 -13.39 -3.81
C SER A 209 -2.13 -14.41 -4.78
N GLY A 210 -2.72 -14.55 -5.98
CA GLY A 210 -2.24 -15.45 -7.01
C GLY A 210 -0.84 -15.13 -7.58
N GLY A 211 -0.09 -14.22 -6.95
CA GLY A 211 1.27 -13.86 -7.29
C GLY A 211 2.29 -14.54 -6.38
N GLU A 212 3.47 -14.80 -6.91
CA GLU A 212 4.61 -15.34 -6.19
C GLU A 212 5.35 -14.21 -5.44
N THR A 213 5.69 -14.45 -4.17
CA THR A 213 6.57 -13.56 -3.40
C THR A 213 7.99 -14.03 -3.54
N ILE A 214 8.87 -13.16 -4.02
CA ILE A 214 10.30 -13.43 -4.13
C ILE A 214 10.96 -12.96 -2.83
N ARG A 215 11.43 -13.92 -2.05
CA ARG A 215 11.99 -13.70 -0.72
C ARG A 215 13.50 -13.89 -0.75
N LEU A 216 14.23 -12.81 -0.78
CA LEU A 216 15.71 -12.81 -0.75
C LEU A 216 16.32 -11.89 0.32
N GLY A 217 15.47 -11.30 1.18
CA GLY A 217 15.90 -10.40 2.26
C GLY A 217 15.89 -11.04 3.65
N LYS A 218 16.40 -10.35 4.66
CA LYS A 218 16.55 -10.83 6.05
C LYS A 218 15.24 -11.06 6.80
N GLY A 219 14.13 -10.53 6.33
CA GLY A 219 12.83 -10.59 7.01
C GLY A 219 11.98 -11.81 6.67
N PHE A 220 12.55 -12.89 6.11
CA PHE A 220 11.80 -14.04 5.58
C PHE A 220 12.29 -15.36 6.11
#